data_3071a315f34fe3950e6cf28fe3cf1633
#
_entry.id   3071a315f34fe3950e6cf28fe3cf1633
#
_cell.length_a   1.000
_cell.length_b   1.000
_cell.length_c   1.000
_cell.angle_alpha   90.00
_cell.angle_beta   90.00
_cell.angle_gamma   90.00
#
_symmetry.space_group_name_H-M   'P 1'
#
loop_
_entity.id
_entity.type
_entity.pdbx_description
1 polymer ?
#
loop_
_entity_poly.entity_id
_entity_poly.type
_entity_poly.pdbx_seq_one_letter_code
_entity_poly.pdbx_strand_id
1 'polypeptide(L)'
;SLVAFTEDGLGVGNTYFRIRGTDATRINVTLNGMPLNNPETQEVFWVNLPDLSNSLQNIQIQRGVGTSPNGAGAFGASISLQTTGARSEEYGEASTAVGSYGTFLSNIAAGTGILDNGLSFDARFSRVLGNGYVRNGTVDHTNLYAALSHYTDRQMIRLSYLKGVQHTGITWEGVSPEQMEKYGRRYNPAGEYKD
;
A
#
# COMPACT_ATOMS: atom_id res chain seq x y z
N SER A 1 -0.33 19.54 -7.89
CA SER A 1 -1.19 18.93 -6.85
C SER A 1 -1.18 17.41 -6.98
N LEU A 2 -1.26 16.73 -5.87
CA LEU A 2 -1.57 15.30 -5.77
C LEU A 2 -3.02 15.19 -5.31
N VAL A 3 -3.82 14.40 -6.01
CA VAL A 3 -5.18 14.04 -5.61
C VAL A 3 -5.23 12.53 -5.50
N ALA A 4 -5.63 12.03 -4.35
CA ALA A 4 -5.81 10.60 -4.10
C ALA A 4 -7.22 10.34 -3.58
N PHE A 5 -7.80 9.21 -3.95
CA PHE A 5 -9.06 8.71 -3.41
C PHE A 5 -9.02 7.18 -3.34
N THR A 6 -9.76 6.63 -2.40
CA THR A 6 -9.87 5.19 -2.18
C THR A 6 -11.32 4.76 -2.32
N GLU A 7 -11.52 3.52 -2.75
CA GLU A 7 -12.85 2.92 -2.94
C GLU A 7 -13.32 2.11 -1.74
N ASP A 8 -12.46 1.93 -0.75
CA ASP A 8 -12.78 1.09 0.42
C ASP A 8 -13.38 1.91 1.58
N GLY A 9 -14.15 1.23 2.40
CA GLY A 9 -14.94 1.84 3.46
C GLY A 9 -14.13 2.56 4.56
N LEU A 10 -12.85 2.28 4.68
CA LEU A 10 -11.92 2.90 5.65
C LEU A 10 -10.88 3.82 5.02
N GLY A 11 -10.91 4.00 3.69
CA GLY A 11 -9.86 4.75 3.00
C GLY A 11 -8.54 3.98 2.86
N VAL A 12 -8.58 2.66 2.94
CA VAL A 12 -7.47 1.73 2.69
C VAL A 12 -7.85 0.78 1.55
N GLY A 13 -6.87 0.15 0.91
CA GLY A 13 -7.12 -0.78 -0.19
C GLY A 13 -6.93 -0.15 -1.56
N ASN A 14 -7.90 -0.34 -2.47
CA ASN A 14 -7.74 0.15 -3.83
C ASN A 14 -7.72 1.67 -3.88
N THR A 15 -6.61 2.21 -4.33
CA THR A 15 -6.32 3.64 -4.27
C THR A 15 -6.01 4.15 -5.67
N TYR A 16 -6.65 5.26 -6.02
CA TYR A 16 -6.39 5.99 -7.25
C TYR A 16 -5.76 7.32 -6.93
N PHE A 17 -4.84 7.75 -7.76
CA PHE A 17 -4.26 9.07 -7.61
C PHE A 17 -3.94 9.71 -8.95
N ARG A 18 -3.93 11.04 -8.95
CA ARG A 18 -3.53 11.88 -10.07
C ARG A 18 -2.47 12.85 -9.61
N ILE A 19 -1.46 13.04 -10.43
CA ILE A 19 -0.40 14.01 -10.19
C ILE A 19 -0.44 15.04 -11.31
N ARG A 20 -0.67 16.32 -10.96
CA ARG A 20 -0.81 17.43 -11.92
C ARG A 20 -1.85 17.18 -13.02
N GLY A 21 -2.92 16.46 -12.70
CA GLY A 21 -3.99 16.13 -13.65
C GLY A 21 -3.72 14.92 -14.55
N THR A 22 -2.52 14.34 -14.51
CA THR A 22 -2.23 13.08 -15.21
C THR A 22 -2.80 11.89 -14.44
N ASP A 23 -3.31 10.92 -15.17
CA ASP A 23 -3.85 9.68 -14.62
C ASP A 23 -2.75 8.67 -14.25
N ALA A 24 -3.16 7.56 -13.62
CA ALA A 24 -2.25 6.52 -13.12
C ALA A 24 -1.42 5.84 -14.22
N THR A 25 -1.92 5.79 -15.47
CA THR A 25 -1.21 5.18 -16.61
C THR A 25 0.03 5.97 -17.04
N ARG A 26 0.13 7.23 -16.61
CA ARG A 26 1.25 8.15 -16.90
C ARG A 26 2.19 8.32 -15.71
N ILE A 27 2.02 7.50 -14.67
CA ILE A 27 2.81 7.54 -13.45
C ILE A 27 3.52 6.20 -13.29
N ASN A 28 4.84 6.25 -13.36
CA ASN A 28 5.65 5.06 -13.15
C ASN A 28 5.89 4.83 -11.65
N VAL A 29 5.69 3.60 -11.20
CA VAL A 29 5.89 3.21 -9.80
C VAL A 29 6.90 2.08 -9.74
N THR A 30 7.89 2.23 -8.89
CA THR A 30 8.89 1.19 -8.63
C THR A 30 8.92 0.80 -7.16
N LEU A 31 9.18 -0.47 -6.88
CA LEU A 31 9.46 -0.98 -5.54
C LEU A 31 10.90 -1.54 -5.53
N ASN A 32 11.77 -0.93 -4.74
CA ASN A 32 13.19 -1.27 -4.70
C ASN A 32 13.85 -1.27 -6.09
N GLY A 33 13.44 -0.34 -6.96
CA GLY A 33 13.91 -0.22 -8.34
C GLY A 33 13.24 -1.15 -9.36
N MET A 34 12.36 -2.05 -8.94
CA MET A 34 11.58 -2.92 -9.84
C MET A 34 10.24 -2.27 -10.20
N PRO A 35 9.86 -2.21 -11.50
CA PRO A 35 8.57 -1.68 -11.90
C PRO A 35 7.39 -2.48 -11.32
N LEU A 36 6.40 -1.77 -10.78
CA LEU A 36 5.14 -2.33 -10.30
C LEU A 36 3.99 -2.17 -11.28
N ASN A 37 4.13 -1.27 -12.26
CA ASN A 37 3.09 -1.05 -13.25
C ASN A 37 2.82 -2.34 -14.03
N ASN A 38 1.55 -2.69 -14.15
CA ASN A 38 1.13 -3.80 -15.00
C ASN A 38 1.50 -3.49 -16.47
N PRO A 39 2.16 -4.39 -17.20
CA PRO A 39 2.62 -4.12 -18.56
C PRO A 39 1.49 -3.93 -19.58
N GLU A 40 0.30 -4.44 -19.30
CA GLU A 40 -0.87 -4.34 -20.16
C GLU A 40 -1.66 -3.05 -19.92
N THR A 41 -2.00 -2.76 -18.65
CA THR A 41 -2.83 -1.59 -18.29
C THR A 41 -2.01 -0.34 -17.97
N GLN A 42 -0.71 -0.46 -17.77
CA GLN A 42 0.21 0.61 -17.34
C GLN A 42 -0.12 1.19 -15.95
N GLU A 43 -0.95 0.54 -15.17
CA GLU A 43 -1.37 0.97 -13.83
C GLU A 43 -0.83 0.05 -12.73
N VAL A 44 -0.81 0.53 -11.51
CA VAL A 44 -0.57 -0.28 -10.31
C VAL A 44 -1.90 -0.60 -9.65
N PHE A 45 -2.18 -1.87 -9.48
CA PHE A 45 -3.34 -2.35 -8.71
C PHE A 45 -2.99 -2.39 -7.22
N TRP A 46 -3.21 -1.28 -6.54
CA TRP A 46 -2.89 -1.13 -5.10
C TRP A 46 -3.65 -2.11 -4.22
N VAL A 47 -4.79 -2.59 -4.70
CA VAL A 47 -5.57 -3.65 -4.06
C VAL A 47 -4.76 -4.93 -3.85
N ASN A 48 -3.78 -5.21 -4.71
CA ASN A 48 -2.92 -6.38 -4.60
C ASN A 48 -1.77 -6.22 -3.58
N LEU A 49 -1.63 -5.03 -3.00
CA LEU A 49 -0.55 -4.66 -2.09
C LEU A 49 -1.11 -4.11 -0.77
N PRO A 50 -1.98 -4.88 -0.07
CA PRO A 50 -2.64 -4.40 1.14
C PRO A 50 -1.59 -4.04 2.20
N ASP A 51 -1.78 -2.87 2.82
CA ASP A 51 -0.93 -2.34 3.90
C ASP A 51 0.58 -2.28 3.58
N LEU A 52 0.92 -2.10 2.30
CA LEU A 52 2.32 -1.97 1.84
C LEU A 52 3.04 -0.84 2.56
N SER A 53 2.35 0.26 2.87
CA SER A 53 2.93 1.46 3.47
C SER A 53 3.70 1.18 4.77
N ASN A 54 3.23 0.24 5.57
CA ASN A 54 3.92 -0.16 6.80
C ASN A 54 5.26 -0.87 6.57
N SER A 55 5.48 -1.38 5.37
CA SER A 55 6.73 -2.03 4.96
C SER A 55 7.69 -1.10 4.21
N LEU A 56 7.31 0.17 4.04
CA LEU A 56 8.13 1.17 3.36
C LEU A 56 8.92 2.01 4.34
N GLN A 57 10.20 2.24 4.01
CA GLN A 57 11.08 3.18 4.69
C GLN A 57 11.01 4.56 4.03
N ASN A 58 10.88 4.59 2.70
CA ASN A 58 10.93 5.82 1.93
C ASN A 58 9.98 5.77 0.75
N ILE A 59 9.35 6.92 0.47
CA ILE A 59 8.54 7.16 -0.71
C ILE A 59 9.07 8.44 -1.36
N GLN A 60 9.63 8.32 -2.54
CA GLN A 60 10.10 9.46 -3.32
C GLN A 60 9.17 9.70 -4.50
N ILE A 61 8.65 10.92 -4.62
CA ILE A 61 7.79 11.33 -5.73
C ILE A 61 8.51 12.40 -6.54
N GLN A 62 8.81 12.07 -7.80
CA GLN A 62 9.36 13.00 -8.77
C GLN A 62 8.24 13.39 -9.75
N ARG A 63 7.94 14.67 -9.83
CA ARG A 63 6.88 15.21 -10.68
C ARG A 63 7.42 15.65 -12.03
N GLY A 64 6.72 15.30 -13.10
CA GLY A 64 7.08 15.59 -14.48
C GLY A 64 8.04 14.59 -15.08
N VAL A 65 8.50 14.86 -16.29
CA VAL A 65 9.47 14.05 -17.01
C VAL A 65 10.82 14.18 -16.31
N GLY A 66 11.22 13.15 -15.59
CA GLY A 66 12.54 13.08 -14.96
C GLY A 66 13.55 12.34 -15.83
N THR A 67 14.84 12.41 -15.45
CA THR A 67 15.85 11.47 -15.96
C THR A 67 15.43 10.07 -15.53
N SER A 68 15.07 9.26 -16.50
CA SER A 68 14.35 8.03 -16.26
C SER A 68 15.22 6.78 -16.17
N PRO A 69 15.76 6.42 -14.98
CA PRO A 69 16.03 5.02 -14.72
C PRO A 69 14.75 4.20 -14.50
N ASN A 70 13.58 4.84 -14.45
CA ASN A 70 12.32 4.23 -13.99
C ASN A 70 11.42 3.71 -15.12
N GLY A 71 11.90 3.59 -16.35
CA GLY A 71 11.18 2.98 -17.46
C GLY A 71 10.34 3.94 -18.32
N ALA A 72 9.75 3.38 -19.37
CA ALA A 72 8.87 4.10 -20.29
C ALA A 72 7.51 4.38 -19.63
N GLY A 73 6.95 5.57 -19.86
CA GLY A 73 5.62 5.92 -19.35
C GLY A 73 5.59 6.99 -18.25
N ALA A 74 6.73 7.39 -17.69
CA ALA A 74 6.83 8.38 -16.63
C ALA A 74 6.65 9.83 -17.13
N PHE A 75 5.58 10.12 -17.86
CA PHE A 75 5.32 11.47 -18.37
C PHE A 75 4.74 12.40 -17.30
N GLY A 76 3.92 11.86 -16.40
CA GLY A 76 3.29 12.63 -15.34
C GLY A 76 4.14 12.72 -14.08
N ALA A 77 4.65 11.59 -13.65
CA ALA A 77 5.48 11.48 -12.46
C ALA A 77 6.16 10.10 -12.37
N SER A 78 7.14 10.00 -11.46
CA SER A 78 7.70 8.72 -11.01
C SER A 78 7.57 8.63 -9.49
N ILE A 79 7.15 7.46 -9.00
CA ILE A 79 7.07 7.13 -7.58
C ILE A 79 8.04 5.99 -7.31
N SER A 80 9.01 6.22 -6.44
CA SER A 80 9.95 5.20 -5.99
C SER A 80 9.63 4.82 -4.55
N LEU A 81 9.28 3.57 -4.35
CA LEU A 81 8.99 2.97 -3.06
C LEU A 81 10.22 2.16 -2.63
N GLN A 82 10.66 2.37 -1.41
CA GLN A 82 11.76 1.60 -0.85
C GLN A 82 11.30 0.91 0.42
N THR A 83 11.42 -0.41 0.45
CA THR A 83 11.14 -1.19 1.66
C THR A 83 12.18 -0.90 2.74
N THR A 84 11.82 -1.21 3.98
CA THR A 84 12.72 -1.05 5.13
C THR A 84 14.04 -1.78 4.85
N GLY A 85 15.15 -1.04 4.93
CA GLY A 85 16.50 -1.57 4.85
C GLY A 85 16.93 -2.24 6.16
N ALA A 86 18.01 -3.01 6.11
CA ALA A 86 18.63 -3.50 7.35
C ALA A 86 19.11 -2.33 8.20
N ARG A 87 18.85 -2.40 9.50
CA ARG A 87 19.39 -1.46 10.49
C ARG A 87 20.76 -1.93 10.95
N SER A 88 21.56 -1.02 11.50
CA SER A 88 22.86 -1.40 12.10
C SER A 88 22.71 -2.27 13.35
N GLU A 89 21.62 -2.07 14.09
CA GLU A 89 21.35 -2.71 15.37
C GLU A 89 20.08 -3.55 15.33
N GLU A 90 19.99 -4.54 16.20
CA GLU A 90 18.77 -5.32 16.42
C GLU A 90 17.63 -4.43 16.89
N TYR A 91 16.43 -4.76 16.51
CA TYR A 91 15.24 -4.02 16.90
C TYR A 91 13.98 -4.89 17.03
N GLY A 92 13.06 -4.44 17.86
CA GLY A 92 11.71 -4.95 17.95
C GLY A 92 10.74 -3.77 18.11
N GLU A 93 9.70 -3.73 17.28
CA GLU A 93 8.70 -2.66 17.26
C GLU A 93 7.31 -3.27 17.26
N ALA A 94 6.42 -2.70 18.06
CA ALA A 94 5.01 -3.00 18.00
C ALA A 94 4.20 -1.70 18.03
N SER A 95 3.21 -1.59 17.18
CA SER A 95 2.29 -0.46 17.16
C SER A 95 0.86 -0.91 16.97
N THR A 96 -0.05 -0.20 17.62
CA THR A 96 -1.49 -0.40 17.46
C THR A 96 -2.18 0.95 17.33
N ALA A 97 -3.25 0.99 16.54
CA ALA A 97 -4.11 2.15 16.44
C ALA A 97 -5.57 1.71 16.41
N VAL A 98 -6.43 2.52 17.00
CA VAL A 98 -7.87 2.33 16.97
C VAL A 98 -8.55 3.56 16.40
N GLY A 99 -9.63 3.38 15.69
CA GLY A 99 -10.34 4.47 15.04
C GLY A 99 -11.85 4.24 14.99
N SER A 100 -12.54 5.15 14.33
CA SER A 100 -13.98 5.07 14.13
C SER A 100 -14.36 3.81 13.34
N TYR A 101 -15.60 3.38 13.45
CA TYR A 101 -16.19 2.24 12.74
C TYR A 101 -15.48 0.91 12.99
N GLY A 102 -15.00 0.71 14.23
CA GLY A 102 -14.29 -0.50 14.61
C GLY A 102 -12.94 -0.67 13.95
N THR A 103 -12.32 0.42 13.50
CA THR A 103 -10.98 0.38 12.89
C THR A 103 -9.95 -0.03 13.94
N PHE A 104 -9.19 -1.06 13.62
CA PHE A 104 -8.06 -1.56 14.39
C PHE A 104 -6.89 -1.85 13.46
N LEU A 105 -5.76 -1.24 13.75
CA LEU A 105 -4.51 -1.48 13.04
C LEU A 105 -3.51 -2.06 14.04
N SER A 106 -2.80 -3.10 13.64
CA SER A 106 -1.69 -3.66 14.41
C SER A 106 -0.50 -3.90 13.50
N ASN A 107 0.68 -3.66 14.01
CA ASN A 107 1.93 -3.88 13.31
C ASN A 107 3.00 -4.33 14.30
N ILE A 108 3.71 -5.40 13.94
CA ILE A 108 4.86 -5.92 14.68
C ILE A 108 6.01 -6.07 13.70
N ALA A 109 7.17 -5.60 14.06
CA ALA A 109 8.39 -5.72 13.27
C ALA A 109 9.58 -6.08 14.17
N ALA A 110 10.49 -6.88 13.64
CA ALA A 110 11.73 -7.22 14.30
C ALA A 110 12.84 -7.43 13.26
N GLY A 111 14.07 -7.17 13.66
CA GLY A 111 15.24 -7.42 12.85
C GLY A 111 16.49 -7.67 13.70
N THR A 112 17.43 -8.43 13.13
CA THR A 112 18.66 -8.79 13.80
C THR A 112 19.70 -7.67 13.80
N GLY A 113 19.46 -6.60 13.04
CA GLY A 113 20.55 -5.70 12.65
C GLY A 113 21.51 -6.37 11.67
N ILE A 114 22.60 -5.67 11.36
CA ILE A 114 23.69 -6.23 10.54
C ILE A 114 24.65 -6.96 11.48
N LEU A 115 24.70 -8.27 11.34
CA LEU A 115 25.60 -9.14 12.11
C LEU A 115 27.06 -9.00 11.63
N ASP A 116 28.02 -9.45 12.42
CA ASP A 116 29.47 -9.39 12.10
C ASP A 116 29.83 -10.06 10.78
N ASN A 117 29.06 -11.07 10.37
CA ASN A 117 29.25 -11.77 9.09
C ASN A 117 28.56 -11.06 7.91
N GLY A 118 27.99 -9.86 8.13
CA GLY A 118 27.31 -9.06 7.13
C GLY A 118 25.87 -9.51 6.84
N LEU A 119 25.34 -10.52 7.52
CA LEU A 119 23.94 -10.94 7.36
C LEU A 119 23.00 -10.05 8.17
N SER A 120 21.80 -9.85 7.66
CA SER A 120 20.69 -9.22 8.38
C SER A 120 19.39 -9.89 7.98
N PHE A 121 18.52 -10.11 8.97
CA PHE A 121 17.16 -10.59 8.77
C PHE A 121 16.16 -9.58 9.36
N ASP A 122 15.15 -9.24 8.56
CA ASP A 122 14.06 -8.34 8.95
C ASP A 122 12.72 -9.02 8.69
N ALA A 123 11.78 -8.89 9.59
CA ALA A 123 10.43 -9.37 9.42
C ALA A 123 9.41 -8.35 9.95
N ARG A 124 8.24 -8.29 9.28
CA ARG A 124 7.11 -7.45 9.68
C ARG A 124 5.81 -8.18 9.40
N PHE A 125 4.91 -8.09 10.36
CA PHE A 125 3.53 -8.53 10.23
C PHE A 125 2.61 -7.37 10.59
N SER A 126 1.59 -7.15 9.76
CA SER A 126 0.57 -6.14 10.06
C SER A 126 -0.83 -6.64 9.72
N ARG A 127 -1.82 -6.09 10.41
CA ARG A 127 -3.24 -6.34 10.17
C ARG A 127 -4.05 -5.06 10.33
N VAL A 128 -4.98 -4.85 9.39
CA VAL A 128 -5.94 -3.75 9.37
C VAL A 128 -7.34 -4.34 9.36
N LEU A 129 -8.14 -4.00 10.35
CA LEU A 129 -9.53 -4.43 10.49
C LEU A 129 -10.44 -3.21 10.57
N GLY A 130 -11.69 -3.36 10.11
CA GLY A 130 -12.72 -2.36 10.32
C GLY A 130 -14.03 -2.66 9.62
N ASN A 131 -15.09 -1.99 10.06
CA ASN A 131 -16.44 -2.19 9.51
C ASN A 131 -16.80 -1.20 8.39
N GLY A 132 -16.00 -0.13 8.23
CA GLY A 132 -16.28 0.94 7.28
C GLY A 132 -17.42 1.88 7.69
N TYR A 133 -17.49 3.03 7.03
CA TYR A 133 -18.57 4.00 7.23
C TYR A 133 -19.88 3.53 6.60
N VAL A 134 -19.81 3.05 5.37
CA VAL A 134 -20.98 2.54 4.63
C VAL A 134 -21.28 1.10 5.02
N ARG A 135 -22.53 0.65 4.81
CA ARG A 135 -22.95 -0.72 5.10
C ARG A 135 -22.12 -1.72 4.28
N ASN A 136 -21.77 -2.84 4.92
CA ASN A 136 -20.98 -3.92 4.29
C ASN A 136 -19.64 -3.47 3.68
N GLY A 137 -19.11 -2.32 4.12
CA GLY A 137 -17.80 -1.80 3.74
C GLY A 137 -16.68 -2.31 4.64
N THR A 138 -16.71 -3.58 5.03
CA THR A 138 -15.73 -4.20 5.94
C THR A 138 -14.36 -4.31 5.30
N VAL A 139 -13.32 -4.21 6.12
CA VAL A 139 -11.92 -4.36 5.71
C VAL A 139 -11.23 -5.34 6.65
N ASP A 140 -10.55 -6.34 6.09
CA ASP A 140 -9.63 -7.23 6.80
C ASP A 140 -8.42 -7.47 5.90
N HIS A 141 -7.34 -6.73 6.17
CA HIS A 141 -6.08 -6.82 5.44
C HIS A 141 -5.01 -7.40 6.34
N THR A 142 -4.23 -8.32 5.81
CA THR A 142 -3.04 -8.88 6.46
C THR A 142 -1.86 -8.74 5.52
N ASN A 143 -0.72 -8.28 6.04
CA ASN A 143 0.52 -8.16 5.29
C ASN A 143 1.66 -8.83 6.07
N LEU A 144 2.47 -9.59 5.35
CA LEU A 144 3.72 -10.16 5.83
C LEU A 144 4.85 -9.70 4.92
N TYR A 145 5.87 -9.13 5.51
CA TYR A 145 7.13 -8.78 4.86
C TYR A 145 8.27 -9.50 5.56
N ALA A 146 9.19 -10.07 4.79
CA ALA A 146 10.44 -10.61 5.30
C ALA A 146 11.57 -10.29 4.34
N ALA A 147 12.76 -10.02 4.85
CA ALA A 147 13.94 -9.77 4.04
C ALA A 147 15.16 -10.41 4.68
N LEU A 148 15.96 -11.07 3.84
CA LEU A 148 17.30 -11.53 4.17
C LEU A 148 18.28 -10.74 3.33
N SER A 149 19.25 -10.10 3.96
CA SER A 149 20.26 -9.28 3.30
C SER A 149 21.66 -9.74 3.68
N HIS A 150 22.58 -9.64 2.73
CA HIS A 150 24.00 -9.86 2.97
C HIS A 150 24.80 -8.68 2.43
N TYR A 151 25.55 -8.06 3.29
CA TYR A 151 26.37 -6.88 3.02
C TYR A 151 27.84 -7.26 3.03
N THR A 152 28.57 -6.82 2.01
CA THR A 152 30.02 -6.86 1.94
C THR A 152 30.54 -5.49 1.48
N ASP A 153 31.83 -5.25 1.55
CA ASP A 153 32.46 -3.98 1.11
C ASP A 153 32.20 -3.64 -0.38
N ARG A 154 31.78 -4.62 -1.19
CA ARG A 154 31.68 -4.46 -2.64
C ARG A 154 30.26 -4.69 -3.17
N GLN A 155 29.40 -5.36 -2.41
CA GLN A 155 28.06 -5.72 -2.87
C GLN A 155 27.07 -5.88 -1.73
N MET A 156 25.80 -5.68 -2.07
CA MET A 156 24.66 -6.02 -1.23
C MET A 156 23.72 -6.93 -2.01
N ILE A 157 23.41 -8.08 -1.42
CA ILE A 157 22.41 -9.01 -1.94
C ILE A 157 21.24 -8.99 -0.99
N ARG A 158 20.03 -8.82 -1.51
CA ARG A 158 18.80 -8.87 -0.71
C ARG A 158 17.77 -9.77 -1.36
N LEU A 159 17.25 -10.70 -0.58
CA LEU A 159 16.04 -11.47 -0.89
C LEU A 159 14.88 -10.91 -0.06
N SER A 160 13.82 -10.48 -0.72
CA SER A 160 12.61 -9.95 -0.05
C SER A 160 11.39 -10.78 -0.41
N TYR A 161 10.56 -11.05 0.59
CA TYR A 161 9.29 -11.72 0.45
C TYR A 161 8.18 -10.79 0.95
N LEU A 162 7.17 -10.59 0.14
CA LEU A 162 5.98 -9.81 0.48
C LEU A 162 4.74 -10.65 0.19
N LYS A 163 3.85 -10.76 1.17
CA LYS A 163 2.56 -11.44 1.02
C LYS A 163 1.46 -10.58 1.64
N GLY A 164 0.48 -10.21 0.82
CA GLY A 164 -0.74 -9.57 1.25
C GLY A 164 -1.95 -10.50 1.10
N VAL A 165 -2.87 -10.44 2.05
CA VAL A 165 -4.19 -11.08 1.96
C VAL A 165 -5.20 -10.02 2.37
N GLN A 166 -6.25 -9.86 1.58
CA GLN A 166 -7.32 -8.92 1.90
C GLN A 166 -8.69 -9.53 1.67
N HIS A 167 -9.61 -9.13 2.53
CA HIS A 167 -11.03 -9.31 2.36
C HIS A 167 -11.68 -7.94 2.59
N THR A 168 -12.34 -7.40 1.58
CA THR A 168 -12.99 -6.11 1.66
C THR A 168 -14.42 -6.19 1.15
N GLY A 169 -15.31 -5.44 1.78
CA GLY A 169 -16.62 -5.15 1.24
C GLY A 169 -16.49 -4.17 0.06
N ILE A 170 -17.27 -4.39 -0.99
CA ILE A 170 -17.28 -3.55 -2.19
C ILE A 170 -17.98 -2.22 -1.88
N THR A 171 -17.30 -1.08 -2.12
CA THR A 171 -17.81 0.26 -1.83
C THR A 171 -17.54 1.28 -2.95
N TRP A 172 -17.24 0.82 -4.15
CA TRP A 172 -16.84 1.67 -5.28
C TRP A 172 -17.99 2.43 -5.95
N GLU A 173 -19.23 2.03 -5.71
CA GLU A 173 -20.38 2.59 -6.37
C GLU A 173 -20.80 3.90 -5.70
N GLY A 174 -20.93 4.96 -6.50
CA GLY A 174 -21.39 6.25 -6.02
C GLY A 174 -22.88 6.24 -5.65
N VAL A 175 -23.27 7.14 -4.77
CA VAL A 175 -24.65 7.29 -4.27
C VAL A 175 -25.18 8.66 -4.65
N SER A 176 -26.36 8.70 -5.28
CA SER A 176 -27.01 9.98 -5.61
C SER A 176 -27.62 10.64 -4.37
N PRO A 177 -27.86 11.97 -4.40
CA PRO A 177 -28.55 12.66 -3.31
C PRO A 177 -29.92 12.05 -2.97
N GLU A 178 -30.69 11.62 -3.98
CA GLU A 178 -32.01 11.00 -3.80
C GLU A 178 -31.89 9.63 -3.12
N GLN A 179 -30.87 8.85 -3.46
CA GLN A 179 -30.57 7.58 -2.80
C GLN A 179 -30.16 7.80 -1.35
N MET A 180 -29.34 8.83 -1.07
CA MET A 180 -28.96 9.17 0.31
C MET A 180 -30.16 9.61 1.15
N GLU A 181 -31.11 10.37 0.57
CA GLU A 181 -32.33 10.77 1.26
C GLU A 181 -33.21 9.57 1.56
N LYS A 182 -33.36 8.66 0.60
CA LYS A 182 -34.27 7.50 0.70
C LYS A 182 -33.74 6.39 1.60
N TYR A 183 -32.43 6.07 1.49
CA TYR A 183 -31.79 4.91 2.14
C TYR A 183 -30.81 5.27 3.27
N GLY A 184 -30.55 6.57 3.43
CA GLY A 184 -29.62 7.11 4.43
C GLY A 184 -28.17 7.19 3.94
N ARG A 185 -27.34 7.95 4.67
CA ARG A 185 -25.96 8.26 4.30
C ARG A 185 -25.01 7.06 4.30
N ARG A 186 -25.41 5.95 4.91
CA ARG A 186 -24.60 4.72 4.99
C ARG A 186 -24.99 3.70 3.93
N TYR A 187 -25.85 4.08 3.01
CA TYR A 187 -26.28 3.22 1.91
C TYR A 187 -25.08 2.87 1.02
N ASN A 188 -24.98 1.61 0.63
CA ASN A 188 -23.92 1.08 -0.22
C ASN A 188 -24.56 0.18 -1.29
N PRO A 189 -24.84 0.71 -2.49
CA PRO A 189 -25.51 -0.06 -3.54
C PRO A 189 -24.76 -1.32 -3.96
N ALA A 190 -23.42 -1.26 -3.96
CA ALA A 190 -22.56 -2.38 -4.33
C ALA A 190 -22.51 -3.49 -3.26
N GLY A 191 -22.71 -3.14 -1.99
CA GLY A 191 -22.65 -4.05 -0.85
C GLY A 191 -24.02 -4.52 -0.35
N GLU A 192 -25.13 -4.15 -1.01
CA GLU A 192 -26.46 -4.61 -0.61
C GLU A 192 -26.85 -5.84 -1.42
N TYR A 193 -27.09 -6.94 -0.72
CA TYR A 193 -27.67 -8.13 -1.32
C TYR A 193 -29.18 -7.85 -1.55
N LYS A 194 -29.65 -8.05 -2.77
CA LYS A 194 -31.08 -8.12 -3.05
C LYS A 194 -31.49 -9.56 -2.73
N ASP A 195 -32.26 -9.72 -1.66
CA ASP A 195 -33.01 -10.96 -1.41
C ASP A 195 -34.02 -11.21 -2.52
#